data_ee9091540d5e8d67a17a0106501c3ceb
#
_entry.id   ee9091540d5e8d67a17a0106501c3ceb
#
_cell.length_a   1.000
_cell.length_b   1.000
_cell.length_c   1.000
_cell.angle_alpha   90.00
_cell.angle_beta   90.00
_cell.angle_gamma   90.00
#
_symmetry.space_group_name_H-M   'P 1'
#
loop_
_entity.id
_entity.type
_entity.pdbx_description
1 polymer ?
#
loop_
_entity_poly.entity_id
_entity_poly.type
_entity_poly.pdbx_seq_one_letter_code
_entity_poly.pdbx_strand_id
1 'polypeptide(L)'
;MEFKPLTLADCKPWADLLATAFERSPLQMEKLLLWFHRGFKLTAWGAWDAQRLVAQYNCRILELKLPKEAQLLKVGMGLNMAVHPEYRGQGLLDKVSRPVHEKITEEGCIAGVGFSNALGAKVSRKSSHYDYEVLGKMTSTLIWLSQRQEGEAMMLTDQWPSKPLSFSLPDDEYVRYAVTPDSIRHRFNDHPFRQYRFCVWSVGDLTQGIVIYRMIRSGPILGASLLAIYSEDLETLLRNWAYNIRLTGVRFVHVLTSPASPLRNSFRNMGTSVSLSYSRSPYYLISRKLRYDTPSILFDLARWDCIGGDIL
;
A
#
# COMPACT_ATOMS: atom_id res chain seq x y z
N MET A 1 2.44 31.59 -12.07
CA MET A 1 2.32 30.14 -11.73
C MET A 1 1.01 29.64 -12.30
N GLU A 2 1.08 28.58 -13.14
CA GLU A 2 -0.06 27.93 -13.78
C GLU A 2 -0.42 26.65 -13.04
N PHE A 3 -1.71 26.30 -12.93
CA PHE A 3 -2.22 25.08 -12.32
C PHE A 3 -3.00 24.30 -13.37
N LYS A 4 -2.57 23.08 -13.68
CA LYS A 4 -3.22 22.26 -14.73
C LYS A 4 -3.13 20.76 -14.45
N PRO A 5 -4.02 19.94 -15.07
CA PRO A 5 -3.92 18.50 -14.98
C PRO A 5 -2.58 17.99 -15.52
N LEU A 6 -2.06 16.93 -14.90
CA LEU A 6 -0.88 16.21 -15.37
C LEU A 6 -1.30 14.95 -16.12
N THR A 7 -0.61 14.71 -17.23
CA THR A 7 -0.80 13.56 -18.11
C THR A 7 0.52 12.83 -18.36
N LEU A 8 0.50 11.75 -19.13
CA LEU A 8 1.73 11.08 -19.58
C LEU A 8 2.64 11.96 -20.44
N ALA A 9 2.09 12.99 -21.11
CA ALA A 9 2.91 13.96 -21.86
C ALA A 9 3.84 14.76 -20.91
N ASP A 10 3.46 14.89 -19.64
CA ASP A 10 4.23 15.60 -18.62
C ASP A 10 5.18 14.67 -17.84
N CYS A 11 5.35 13.41 -18.27
CA CYS A 11 6.06 12.37 -17.51
C CYS A 11 7.48 12.80 -17.14
N LYS A 12 8.23 13.45 -18.05
CA LYS A 12 9.60 13.88 -17.78
C LYS A 12 9.69 14.97 -16.70
N PRO A 13 9.05 16.16 -16.83
CA PRO A 13 9.08 17.15 -15.75
C PRO A 13 8.46 16.64 -14.45
N TRP A 14 7.51 15.70 -14.50
CA TRP A 14 6.94 15.07 -13.33
C TRP A 14 7.97 14.16 -12.64
N ALA A 15 8.70 13.34 -13.40
CA ALA A 15 9.78 12.49 -12.88
C ALA A 15 10.91 13.33 -12.26
N ASP A 16 11.28 14.46 -12.88
CA ASP A 16 12.31 15.37 -12.37
C ASP A 16 11.91 15.99 -11.02
N LEU A 17 10.66 16.41 -10.85
CA LEU A 17 10.14 16.91 -9.59
C LEU A 17 10.17 15.82 -8.50
N LEU A 18 9.69 14.60 -8.81
CA LEU A 18 9.69 13.49 -7.85
C LEU A 18 11.12 13.07 -7.49
N ALA A 19 12.04 13.05 -8.45
CA ALA A 19 13.44 12.74 -8.23
C ALA A 19 14.08 13.73 -7.25
N THR A 20 13.83 15.03 -7.44
CA THR A 20 14.31 16.09 -6.53
C THR A 20 13.66 15.99 -5.15
N ALA A 21 12.35 15.76 -5.06
CA ALA A 21 11.63 15.73 -3.79
C ALA A 21 11.95 14.50 -2.93
N PHE A 22 12.27 13.35 -3.56
CA PHE A 22 12.50 12.07 -2.90
C PHE A 22 13.95 11.59 -2.96
N GLU A 23 14.86 12.40 -3.51
CA GLU A 23 16.29 12.06 -3.66
C GLU A 23 16.49 10.72 -4.41
N ARG A 24 15.85 10.61 -5.58
CA ARG A 24 15.85 9.43 -6.44
C ARG A 24 16.36 9.76 -7.83
N SER A 25 16.65 8.73 -8.62
CA SER A 25 16.98 8.90 -10.04
C SER A 25 15.73 9.33 -10.85
N PRO A 26 15.82 10.34 -11.73
CA PRO A 26 14.74 10.71 -12.64
C PRO A 26 14.24 9.52 -13.47
N LEU A 27 15.14 8.69 -13.98
CA LEU A 27 14.77 7.48 -14.74
C LEU A 27 13.97 6.47 -13.91
N GLN A 28 14.28 6.33 -12.61
CA GLN A 28 13.46 5.49 -11.73
C GLN A 28 12.07 6.09 -11.53
N MET A 29 11.96 7.40 -11.37
CA MET A 29 10.67 8.05 -11.21
C MET A 29 9.83 7.99 -12.49
N GLU A 30 10.44 8.13 -13.65
CA GLU A 30 9.77 7.96 -14.94
C GLU A 30 9.20 6.54 -15.11
N LYS A 31 10.01 5.51 -14.85
CA LYS A 31 9.53 4.11 -14.87
C LYS A 31 8.38 3.87 -13.88
N LEU A 32 8.43 4.49 -12.69
CA LEU A 32 7.36 4.40 -11.69
C LEU A 32 6.07 5.05 -12.18
N LEU A 33 6.15 6.24 -12.77
CA LEU A 33 4.98 6.95 -13.32
C LEU A 33 4.33 6.15 -14.46
N LEU A 34 5.14 5.61 -15.38
CA LEU A 34 4.66 4.76 -16.47
C LEU A 34 3.97 3.50 -15.94
N TRP A 35 4.51 2.89 -14.89
CA TRP A 35 3.91 1.73 -14.24
C TRP A 35 2.59 2.09 -13.56
N PHE A 36 2.49 3.21 -12.86
CA PHE A 36 1.23 3.69 -12.29
C PHE A 36 0.16 3.89 -13.36
N HIS A 37 0.50 4.54 -14.45
CA HIS A 37 -0.44 4.81 -15.54
C HIS A 37 -0.94 3.55 -16.27
N ARG A 38 -0.14 2.48 -16.30
CA ARG A 38 -0.56 1.21 -16.92
C ARG A 38 -1.55 0.42 -16.07
N GLY A 39 -1.41 0.49 -14.75
CA GLY A 39 -2.16 -0.37 -13.84
C GLY A 39 -3.23 0.33 -13.03
N PHE A 40 -3.26 1.66 -13.01
CA PHE A 40 -4.17 2.41 -12.17
C PHE A 40 -4.80 3.58 -12.90
N LYS A 41 -6.07 3.84 -12.58
CA LYS A 41 -6.70 5.10 -12.97
C LYS A 41 -6.17 6.21 -12.08
N LEU A 42 -5.36 7.09 -12.63
CA LEU A 42 -4.76 8.22 -11.93
C LEU A 42 -5.46 9.53 -12.29
N THR A 43 -5.67 10.37 -11.28
CA THR A 43 -6.03 11.77 -11.42
C THR A 43 -4.92 12.59 -10.79
N ALA A 44 -4.34 13.53 -11.54
CA ALA A 44 -3.17 14.28 -11.09
C ALA A 44 -3.25 15.75 -11.50
N TRP A 45 -2.69 16.63 -10.68
CA TRP A 45 -2.61 18.06 -10.92
C TRP A 45 -1.25 18.61 -10.56
N GLY A 46 -0.75 19.56 -11.36
CA GLY A 46 0.56 20.19 -11.17
C GLY A 46 0.49 21.70 -11.08
N ALA A 47 1.44 22.27 -10.35
CA ALA A 47 1.74 23.70 -10.34
C ALA A 47 3.03 23.95 -11.12
N TRP A 48 3.00 24.88 -12.08
CA TRP A 48 4.06 25.17 -13.02
C TRP A 48 4.57 26.60 -12.83
N ASP A 49 5.86 26.76 -12.72
CA ASP A 49 6.55 28.03 -12.84
C ASP A 49 7.28 28.06 -14.19
N ALA A 50 6.75 28.84 -15.14
CA ALA A 50 7.12 28.76 -16.55
C ALA A 50 7.02 27.30 -17.08
N GLN A 51 8.16 26.70 -17.43
CA GLN A 51 8.22 25.31 -17.94
C GLN A 51 8.60 24.28 -16.85
N ARG A 52 8.79 24.70 -15.61
CA ARG A 52 9.20 23.84 -14.48
C ARG A 52 7.99 23.41 -13.67
N LEU A 53 7.78 22.11 -13.51
CA LEU A 53 6.81 21.58 -12.56
C LEU A 53 7.38 21.70 -11.14
N VAL A 54 6.70 22.44 -10.27
CA VAL A 54 7.19 22.77 -8.92
C VAL A 54 6.39 22.16 -7.78
N ALA A 55 5.16 21.74 -8.05
CA ALA A 55 4.37 20.94 -7.11
C ALA A 55 3.43 20.01 -7.88
N GLN A 56 3.10 18.88 -7.25
CA GLN A 56 2.10 17.96 -7.77
C GLN A 56 1.38 17.22 -6.63
N TYR A 57 0.15 16.84 -6.93
CA TYR A 57 -0.63 15.88 -6.16
C TYR A 57 -1.35 14.93 -7.11
N ASN A 58 -1.40 13.66 -6.75
CA ASN A 58 -2.14 12.68 -7.53
C ASN A 58 -2.85 11.67 -6.63
N CYS A 59 -3.96 11.13 -7.13
CA CYS A 59 -4.71 10.05 -6.51
C CYS A 59 -4.93 8.93 -7.53
N ARG A 60 -4.81 7.70 -7.08
CA ARG A 60 -5.42 6.55 -7.77
C ARG A 60 -6.80 6.28 -7.20
N ILE A 61 -7.72 5.90 -8.08
CA ILE A 61 -9.03 5.40 -7.66
C ILE A 61 -8.92 3.91 -7.39
N LEU A 62 -9.47 3.49 -6.27
CA LEU A 62 -9.57 2.09 -5.85
C LEU A 62 -10.89 1.84 -5.14
N GLU A 63 -11.17 0.60 -4.86
CA GLU A 63 -12.39 0.17 -4.20
C GLU A 63 -12.09 -0.42 -2.83
N LEU A 64 -13.00 -0.18 -1.90
CA LEU A 64 -13.00 -0.77 -0.56
C LEU A 64 -14.20 -1.69 -0.41
N LYS A 65 -13.97 -2.84 0.22
CA LYS A 65 -15.01 -3.67 0.79
C LYS A 65 -15.27 -3.19 2.21
N LEU A 66 -16.52 -2.82 2.50
CA LEU A 66 -16.98 -2.52 3.85
C LEU A 66 -17.64 -3.75 4.49
N PRO A 67 -17.70 -3.79 5.83
CA PRO A 67 -18.40 -4.83 6.56
C PRO A 67 -19.87 -4.91 6.17
N LYS A 68 -20.35 -6.12 5.90
CA LYS A 68 -21.76 -6.42 5.59
C LYS A 68 -22.35 -5.66 4.38
N GLU A 69 -21.49 -4.99 3.60
CA GLU A 69 -21.92 -4.29 2.39
C GLU A 69 -21.60 -5.15 1.17
N ALA A 70 -22.59 -5.37 0.32
CA ALA A 70 -22.41 -6.09 -0.94
C ALA A 70 -21.71 -5.21 -1.98
N GLN A 71 -21.92 -3.90 -1.92
CA GLN A 71 -21.36 -2.94 -2.86
C GLN A 71 -19.99 -2.45 -2.44
N LEU A 72 -19.06 -2.44 -3.39
CA LEU A 72 -17.74 -1.83 -3.20
C LEU A 72 -17.84 -0.30 -3.26
N LEU A 73 -17.10 0.37 -2.39
CA LEU A 73 -17.04 1.83 -2.34
C LEU A 73 -15.79 2.36 -3.01
N LYS A 74 -15.95 3.32 -3.92
CA LYS A 74 -14.82 4.01 -4.56
C LYS A 74 -14.20 5.02 -3.62
N VAL A 75 -12.87 5.00 -3.54
CA VAL A 75 -12.07 5.97 -2.78
C VAL A 75 -10.85 6.40 -3.58
N GLY A 76 -10.33 7.59 -3.28
CA GLY A 76 -9.09 8.09 -3.86
C GLY A 76 -7.92 7.85 -2.92
N MET A 77 -6.88 7.16 -3.36
CA MET A 77 -5.63 7.02 -2.60
C MET A 77 -4.60 8.02 -3.10
N GLY A 78 -4.22 8.96 -2.24
CA GLY A 78 -3.15 9.92 -2.53
C GLY A 78 -1.77 9.23 -2.61
N LEU A 79 -1.01 9.57 -3.66
CA LEU A 79 0.30 8.99 -3.94
C LEU A 79 1.35 10.08 -4.12
N ASN A 80 2.57 9.84 -3.62
CA ASN A 80 3.80 10.56 -3.99
C ASN A 80 3.64 12.10 -4.10
N MET A 81 2.87 12.74 -3.20
CA MET A 81 2.75 14.19 -3.19
C MET A 81 4.13 14.84 -3.08
N ALA A 82 4.38 15.87 -3.89
CA ALA A 82 5.67 16.53 -3.92
C ALA A 82 5.54 18.04 -4.12
N VAL A 83 6.37 18.78 -3.40
CA VAL A 83 6.63 20.21 -3.62
C VAL A 83 8.14 20.40 -3.67
N HIS A 84 8.62 21.02 -4.74
CA HIS A 84 10.03 21.33 -4.92
C HIS A 84 10.57 22.11 -3.70
N PRO A 85 11.76 21.79 -3.17
CA PRO A 85 12.30 22.40 -1.94
C PRO A 85 12.23 23.93 -1.92
N GLU A 86 12.59 24.60 -3.02
CA GLU A 86 12.58 26.06 -3.14
C GLU A 86 11.17 26.70 -3.11
N TYR A 87 10.12 25.90 -3.33
CA TYR A 87 8.72 26.36 -3.40
C TYR A 87 7.89 25.92 -2.18
N ARG A 88 8.52 25.32 -1.17
CA ARG A 88 7.83 24.91 0.07
C ARG A 88 7.37 26.14 0.87
N GLY A 89 6.33 25.95 1.67
CA GLY A 89 5.74 27.03 2.50
C GLY A 89 4.80 27.99 1.77
N GLN A 90 4.56 27.81 0.45
CA GLN A 90 3.72 28.70 -0.36
C GLN A 90 2.27 28.18 -0.55
N GLY A 91 1.86 27.16 0.20
CA GLY A 91 0.50 26.58 0.13
C GLY A 91 0.21 25.87 -1.22
N LEU A 92 1.23 25.46 -1.97
CA LEU A 92 1.04 24.83 -3.29
C LEU A 92 0.35 23.47 -3.19
N LEU A 93 0.58 22.71 -2.13
CA LEU A 93 -0.06 21.40 -1.95
C LEU A 93 -1.59 21.56 -1.94
N ASP A 94 -2.11 22.53 -1.21
CA ASP A 94 -3.55 22.79 -1.12
C ASP A 94 -4.15 23.15 -2.48
N LYS A 95 -3.41 23.94 -3.28
CA LYS A 95 -3.84 24.37 -4.61
C LYS A 95 -3.86 23.24 -5.63
N VAL A 96 -2.91 22.27 -5.56
CA VAL A 96 -2.88 21.12 -6.49
C VAL A 96 -3.75 19.96 -6.02
N SER A 97 -4.00 19.79 -4.71
CA SER A 97 -4.83 18.70 -4.20
C SER A 97 -6.31 18.95 -4.36
N ARG A 98 -6.77 20.22 -4.27
CA ARG A 98 -8.18 20.58 -4.42
C ARG A 98 -8.79 20.07 -5.72
N PRO A 99 -8.28 20.42 -6.93
CA PRO A 99 -8.87 19.96 -8.19
C PRO A 99 -8.79 18.43 -8.35
N VAL A 100 -7.80 17.76 -7.75
CA VAL A 100 -7.76 16.28 -7.74
C VAL A 100 -8.90 15.72 -6.89
N HIS A 101 -9.15 16.27 -5.70
CA HIS A 101 -10.24 15.81 -4.85
C HIS A 101 -11.62 16.08 -5.48
N GLU A 102 -11.81 17.25 -6.10
CA GLU A 102 -13.03 17.57 -6.85
C GLU A 102 -13.25 16.55 -7.98
N LYS A 103 -12.20 16.28 -8.78
CA LYS A 103 -12.28 15.35 -9.90
C LYS A 103 -12.60 13.90 -9.49
N ILE A 104 -11.94 13.37 -8.47
CA ILE A 104 -12.24 12.00 -7.98
C ILE A 104 -13.63 11.92 -7.34
N THR A 105 -14.14 13.02 -6.75
CA THR A 105 -15.52 13.08 -6.22
C THR A 105 -16.53 13.01 -7.35
N GLU A 106 -16.31 13.74 -8.47
CA GLU A 106 -17.12 13.62 -9.70
C GLU A 106 -17.12 12.20 -10.26
N GLU A 107 -16.02 11.45 -10.09
CA GLU A 107 -15.88 10.06 -10.50
C GLU A 107 -16.48 9.06 -9.52
N GLY A 108 -17.16 9.56 -8.48
CA GLY A 108 -17.91 8.77 -7.51
C GLY A 108 -17.11 8.33 -6.27
N CYS A 109 -15.90 8.85 -6.05
CA CYS A 109 -15.20 8.62 -4.79
C CYS A 109 -15.90 9.33 -3.63
N ILE A 110 -16.07 8.61 -2.53
CA ILE A 110 -16.72 9.13 -1.31
C ILE A 110 -15.72 9.63 -0.27
N ALA A 111 -14.49 9.11 -0.32
CA ALA A 111 -13.41 9.45 0.61
C ALA A 111 -12.06 9.51 -0.09
N GLY A 112 -11.15 10.29 0.46
CA GLY A 112 -9.73 10.15 0.25
C GLY A 112 -9.14 9.26 1.35
N VAL A 113 -8.29 8.30 1.00
CA VAL A 113 -7.58 7.45 1.96
C VAL A 113 -6.11 7.37 1.59
N GLY A 114 -5.27 6.95 2.51
CA GLY A 114 -3.85 6.75 2.18
C GLY A 114 -2.99 6.41 3.37
N PHE A 115 -1.72 6.18 3.04
CA PHE A 115 -0.68 5.96 4.04
C PHE A 115 0.31 7.11 3.98
N SER A 116 0.59 7.68 5.12
CA SER A 116 1.48 8.82 5.24
C SER A 116 2.66 8.50 6.15
N ASN A 117 3.85 8.95 5.77
CA ASN A 117 4.98 8.96 6.69
C ASN A 117 4.82 10.08 7.75
N ALA A 118 5.76 10.17 8.69
CA ALA A 118 5.68 11.15 9.77
C ALA A 118 5.62 12.61 9.27
N LEU A 119 6.33 12.93 8.18
CA LEU A 119 6.31 14.28 7.58
C LEU A 119 4.95 14.57 6.95
N GLY A 120 4.42 13.64 6.14
CA GLY A 120 3.12 13.80 5.50
C GLY A 120 1.98 13.86 6.53
N ALA A 121 2.03 13.05 7.61
CA ALA A 121 1.05 13.13 8.70
C ALA A 121 1.09 14.49 9.43
N LYS A 122 2.28 15.11 9.54
CA LYS A 122 2.40 16.47 10.06
C LYS A 122 1.79 17.52 9.12
N VAL A 123 1.97 17.34 7.82
CA VAL A 123 1.33 18.20 6.80
C VAL A 123 -0.18 18.05 6.86
N SER A 124 -0.72 16.84 6.92
CA SER A 124 -2.17 16.58 7.03
C SER A 124 -2.81 17.32 8.20
N ARG A 125 -2.15 17.37 9.36
CA ARG A 125 -2.65 18.05 10.56
C ARG A 125 -2.60 19.60 10.47
N LYS A 126 -1.76 20.15 9.60
CA LYS A 126 -1.51 21.60 9.50
C LYS A 126 -2.21 22.27 8.32
N SER A 127 -2.56 21.51 7.31
CA SER A 127 -3.16 22.04 6.08
C SER A 127 -4.66 22.14 6.25
N SER A 128 -5.21 23.33 6.03
CA SER A 128 -6.65 23.59 6.10
C SER A 128 -7.43 23.08 4.90
N HIS A 129 -6.75 22.76 3.80
CA HIS A 129 -7.39 22.34 2.54
C HIS A 129 -7.04 20.90 2.13
N TYR A 130 -5.87 20.42 2.52
CA TYR A 130 -5.50 19.01 2.33
C TYR A 130 -6.35 18.11 3.24
N ASP A 131 -6.64 18.54 4.45
CA ASP A 131 -7.71 18.11 5.39
C ASP A 131 -7.87 16.60 5.55
N TYR A 132 -6.76 15.86 5.63
CA TYR A 132 -6.77 14.45 5.99
C TYR A 132 -6.66 14.29 7.51
N GLU A 133 -7.59 13.55 8.08
CA GLU A 133 -7.50 13.07 9.44
C GLU A 133 -6.45 11.96 9.57
N VAL A 134 -5.58 12.06 10.56
CA VAL A 134 -4.59 11.02 10.87
C VAL A 134 -5.22 10.05 11.85
N LEU A 135 -5.68 8.90 11.36
CA LEU A 135 -6.40 7.91 12.15
C LEU A 135 -5.50 7.22 13.17
N GLY A 136 -4.26 6.94 12.79
CA GLY A 136 -3.27 6.37 13.69
C GLY A 136 -2.12 5.67 13.00
N LYS A 137 -1.22 5.12 13.81
CA LYS A 137 0.01 4.49 13.38
C LYS A 137 -0.19 3.01 13.05
N MET A 138 0.40 2.57 11.95
CA MET A 138 0.52 1.14 11.62
C MET A 138 1.44 0.43 12.60
N THR A 139 1.12 -0.81 12.93
CA THR A 139 1.88 -1.63 13.86
C THR A 139 2.93 -2.44 13.12
N SER A 140 4.19 -2.29 13.52
CA SER A 140 5.30 -3.11 13.06
C SER A 140 5.47 -4.30 14.01
N THR A 141 5.42 -5.53 13.48
CA THR A 141 5.57 -6.76 14.25
C THR A 141 6.76 -7.56 13.72
N LEU A 142 7.59 -8.03 14.62
CA LEU A 142 8.67 -8.97 14.34
C LEU A 142 8.26 -10.35 14.86
N ILE A 143 8.38 -11.38 14.02
CA ILE A 143 8.03 -12.76 14.33
C ILE A 143 9.30 -13.61 14.17
N TRP A 144 9.81 -14.17 15.25
CA TRP A 144 10.88 -15.15 15.21
C TRP A 144 10.30 -16.52 14.90
N LEU A 145 10.72 -17.11 13.76
CA LEU A 145 10.18 -18.37 13.29
C LEU A 145 10.57 -19.52 14.23
N SER A 146 9.57 -20.34 14.59
CA SER A 146 9.79 -21.52 15.43
C SER A 146 10.64 -22.56 14.70
N GLN A 147 11.64 -23.11 15.40
CA GLN A 147 12.44 -24.21 14.86
C GLN A 147 11.66 -25.54 14.78
N ARG A 148 10.62 -25.68 15.60
CA ARG A 148 9.75 -26.86 15.64
C ARG A 148 8.53 -26.72 14.74
N GLN A 149 8.52 -25.70 13.85
CA GLN A 149 7.43 -25.49 12.91
C GLN A 149 7.32 -26.65 11.93
N GLU A 150 6.16 -27.28 11.89
CA GLU A 150 5.78 -28.26 10.89
C GLU A 150 4.85 -27.62 9.86
N GLY A 151 4.90 -28.10 8.64
CA GLY A 151 4.06 -27.60 7.55
C GLY A 151 4.24 -28.43 6.29
N GLU A 152 3.35 -28.20 5.35
CA GLU A 152 3.40 -28.82 4.04
C GLU A 152 4.34 -28.06 3.11
N ALA A 153 4.93 -28.78 2.15
CA ALA A 153 5.76 -28.19 1.12
C ALA A 153 4.92 -27.29 0.21
N MET A 154 5.41 -26.07 -0.02
CA MET A 154 4.80 -25.10 -0.93
C MET A 154 5.82 -24.63 -1.95
N MET A 155 5.34 -24.16 -3.10
CA MET A 155 6.21 -23.60 -4.13
C MET A 155 6.68 -22.21 -3.75
N LEU A 156 8.00 -22.04 -3.56
CA LEU A 156 8.64 -20.73 -3.44
C LEU A 156 9.17 -20.30 -4.80
N THR A 157 8.76 -19.15 -5.30
CA THR A 157 9.12 -18.64 -6.62
C THR A 157 9.31 -17.13 -6.63
N ASP A 158 10.01 -16.61 -7.62
CA ASP A 158 10.12 -15.17 -7.93
C ASP A 158 9.23 -14.75 -9.09
N GLN A 159 8.44 -15.70 -9.64
CA GLN A 159 7.52 -15.45 -10.73
C GLN A 159 6.07 -15.58 -10.26
N TRP A 160 5.18 -14.82 -10.90
CA TRP A 160 3.75 -14.93 -10.69
C TRP A 160 3.25 -16.35 -11.06
N PRO A 161 2.36 -16.95 -10.23
CA PRO A 161 1.86 -18.29 -10.52
C PRO A 161 1.12 -18.34 -11.87
N SER A 162 1.36 -19.41 -12.62
CA SER A 162 0.69 -19.63 -13.90
C SER A 162 -0.76 -20.08 -13.75
N LYS A 163 -1.10 -20.75 -12.63
CA LYS A 163 -2.46 -21.20 -12.33
C LYS A 163 -3.31 -20.04 -11.85
N PRO A 164 -4.61 -20.00 -12.19
CA PRO A 164 -5.52 -18.98 -11.71
C PRO A 164 -5.54 -18.88 -10.18
N LEU A 165 -5.45 -17.68 -9.66
CA LEU A 165 -5.59 -17.40 -8.24
C LEU A 165 -7.08 -17.22 -7.89
N SER A 166 -7.57 -18.06 -6.96
CA SER A 166 -8.93 -17.99 -6.44
C SER A 166 -8.88 -17.65 -4.95
N PHE A 167 -9.55 -16.58 -4.58
CA PHE A 167 -9.78 -16.20 -3.19
C PHE A 167 -10.98 -15.27 -3.10
N SER A 168 -11.60 -15.23 -1.94
CA SER A 168 -12.61 -14.22 -1.58
C SER A 168 -12.09 -13.35 -0.44
N LEU A 169 -12.50 -12.09 -0.42
CA LEU A 169 -12.24 -11.24 0.74
C LEU A 169 -13.21 -11.65 1.86
N PRO A 170 -12.73 -11.81 3.10
CA PRO A 170 -13.61 -12.15 4.22
C PRO A 170 -14.77 -11.16 4.36
N ASP A 171 -15.94 -11.67 4.71
CA ASP A 171 -17.11 -10.87 5.05
C ASP A 171 -17.22 -10.77 6.57
N ASP A 172 -16.38 -9.94 7.14
CA ASP A 172 -16.26 -9.70 8.57
C ASP A 172 -16.45 -8.20 8.89
N GLU A 173 -15.98 -7.76 10.03
CA GLU A 173 -16.18 -6.40 10.53
C GLU A 173 -15.11 -5.37 10.09
N TYR A 174 -14.25 -5.73 9.12
CA TYR A 174 -13.13 -4.89 8.73
C TYR A 174 -13.28 -4.27 7.34
N VAL A 175 -12.77 -3.05 7.22
CA VAL A 175 -12.58 -2.37 5.93
C VAL A 175 -11.31 -2.90 5.27
N ARG A 176 -11.41 -3.30 4.00
CA ARG A 176 -10.29 -3.81 3.19
C ARG A 176 -10.24 -3.19 1.81
N TYR A 177 -9.06 -3.14 1.25
CA TYR A 177 -8.92 -2.87 -0.18
C TYR A 177 -9.47 -4.04 -0.99
N ALA A 178 -10.40 -3.75 -1.89
CA ALA A 178 -10.85 -4.71 -2.89
C ALA A 178 -9.76 -4.88 -3.95
N VAL A 179 -9.27 -6.09 -4.09
CA VAL A 179 -8.19 -6.42 -5.03
C VAL A 179 -8.60 -7.57 -5.93
N THR A 180 -8.10 -7.55 -7.15
CA THR A 180 -8.26 -8.64 -8.12
C THR A 180 -6.91 -9.32 -8.37
N PRO A 181 -6.86 -10.57 -8.85
CA PRO A 181 -5.62 -11.22 -9.25
C PRO A 181 -4.75 -10.37 -10.18
N ASP A 182 -5.37 -9.68 -11.15
CA ASP A 182 -4.66 -8.79 -12.07
C ASP A 182 -4.07 -7.57 -11.37
N SER A 183 -4.80 -6.95 -10.45
CA SER A 183 -4.29 -5.82 -9.68
C SER A 183 -3.13 -6.22 -8.75
N ILE A 184 -3.19 -7.42 -8.17
CA ILE A 184 -2.11 -7.99 -7.35
C ILE A 184 -0.89 -8.29 -8.23
N ARG A 185 -1.09 -8.95 -9.37
CA ARG A 185 -0.05 -9.23 -10.34
C ARG A 185 0.65 -7.95 -10.79
N HIS A 186 -0.10 -6.97 -11.26
CA HIS A 186 0.44 -5.69 -11.70
C HIS A 186 1.28 -5.04 -10.57
N ARG A 187 0.76 -5.05 -9.35
CA ARG A 187 1.42 -4.41 -8.20
C ARG A 187 2.74 -5.06 -7.83
N PHE A 188 2.80 -6.39 -7.81
CA PHE A 188 3.94 -7.11 -7.24
C PHE A 188 4.82 -7.77 -8.29
N ASN A 189 4.26 -8.34 -9.37
CA ASN A 189 5.06 -8.96 -10.41
C ASN A 189 5.61 -7.93 -11.40
N ASP A 190 4.82 -6.95 -11.79
CA ASP A 190 5.16 -5.99 -12.84
C ASP A 190 5.81 -4.70 -12.30
N HIS A 191 6.16 -4.67 -11.01
CA HIS A 191 6.77 -3.52 -10.38
C HIS A 191 8.17 -3.22 -10.99
N PRO A 192 8.48 -1.99 -11.43
CA PRO A 192 9.61 -1.71 -12.33
C PRO A 192 10.99 -1.91 -11.70
N PHE A 193 11.12 -1.96 -10.38
CA PHE A 193 12.43 -2.06 -9.70
C PHE A 193 12.40 -2.71 -8.32
N ARG A 194 11.26 -3.27 -7.89
CA ARG A 194 11.19 -4.08 -6.67
C ARG A 194 10.99 -5.53 -7.07
N GLN A 195 11.83 -6.39 -6.54
CA GLN A 195 11.67 -7.83 -6.69
C GLN A 195 10.94 -8.38 -5.47
N TYR A 196 9.85 -9.06 -5.74
CA TYR A 196 9.07 -9.76 -4.75
C TYR A 196 9.23 -11.26 -4.93
N ARG A 197 8.90 -12.01 -3.89
CA ARG A 197 8.83 -13.46 -3.90
C ARG A 197 7.43 -13.91 -3.55
N PHE A 198 7.07 -15.04 -4.07
CA PHE A 198 5.76 -15.63 -3.90
C PHE A 198 5.91 -17.01 -3.27
N CYS A 199 5.07 -17.31 -2.28
CA CYS A 199 4.84 -18.65 -1.81
C CYS A 199 3.44 -19.05 -2.26
N VAL A 200 3.35 -20.10 -3.03
CA VAL A 200 2.12 -20.48 -3.75
C VAL A 200 1.61 -21.80 -3.22
N TRP A 201 0.35 -21.78 -2.80
CA TRP A 201 -0.39 -22.98 -2.41
C TRP A 201 -1.39 -23.32 -3.51
N SER A 202 -1.19 -24.48 -4.15
CA SER A 202 -2.04 -24.93 -5.23
C SER A 202 -2.63 -26.30 -4.91
N VAL A 203 -3.92 -26.47 -5.26
CA VAL A 203 -4.63 -27.74 -5.20
C VAL A 203 -5.26 -27.98 -6.57
N GLY A 204 -4.93 -29.10 -7.20
CA GLY A 204 -5.32 -29.33 -8.59
C GLY A 204 -4.81 -28.23 -9.53
N ASP A 205 -5.69 -27.64 -10.31
CA ASP A 205 -5.38 -26.61 -11.30
C ASP A 205 -5.61 -25.16 -10.80
N LEU A 206 -5.89 -24.99 -9.51
CA LEU A 206 -6.13 -23.68 -8.92
C LEU A 206 -5.05 -23.31 -7.89
N THR A 207 -4.69 -22.04 -7.84
CA THR A 207 -3.94 -21.47 -6.74
C THR A 207 -4.94 -21.03 -5.66
N GLN A 208 -4.94 -21.75 -4.52
CA GLN A 208 -5.83 -21.48 -3.38
C GLN A 208 -5.29 -20.45 -2.39
N GLY A 209 -4.00 -20.14 -2.52
CA GLY A 209 -3.41 -19.14 -1.67
C GLY A 209 -2.04 -18.66 -2.16
N ILE A 210 -1.74 -17.42 -1.85
CA ILE A 210 -0.47 -16.80 -2.19
C ILE A 210 0.00 -15.88 -1.05
N VAL A 211 1.26 -16.02 -0.67
CA VAL A 211 1.96 -15.09 0.21
C VAL A 211 2.97 -14.31 -0.61
N ILE A 212 2.93 -13.00 -0.51
CA ILE A 212 3.85 -12.08 -1.19
C ILE A 212 4.77 -11.46 -0.17
N TYR A 213 6.06 -11.62 -0.38
CA TYR A 213 7.06 -11.19 0.57
C TYR A 213 8.33 -10.69 -0.13
N ARG A 214 9.21 -10.09 0.64
CA ARG A 214 10.54 -9.66 0.21
C ARG A 214 11.58 -10.16 1.20
N MET A 215 12.71 -10.62 0.70
CA MET A 215 13.86 -10.95 1.54
C MET A 215 14.45 -9.66 2.13
N ILE A 216 14.77 -9.69 3.41
CA ILE A 216 15.42 -8.60 4.14
C ILE A 216 16.57 -9.14 4.98
N ARG A 217 17.44 -8.26 5.44
CA ARG A 217 18.53 -8.61 6.36
C ARG A 217 18.58 -7.66 7.55
N SER A 218 18.91 -8.20 8.70
CA SER A 218 19.28 -7.45 9.91
C SER A 218 20.67 -7.90 10.34
N GLY A 219 21.69 -7.18 9.92
CA GLY A 219 23.07 -7.66 10.01
C GLY A 219 23.26 -8.99 9.26
N PRO A 220 23.81 -10.03 9.88
CA PRO A 220 24.00 -11.33 9.25
C PRO A 220 22.70 -12.16 9.18
N ILE A 221 21.64 -11.77 9.89
CA ILE A 221 20.43 -12.56 10.02
C ILE A 221 19.52 -12.32 8.80
N LEU A 222 19.14 -13.42 8.14
CA LEU A 222 18.21 -13.41 7.03
C LEU A 222 16.77 -13.39 7.56
N GLY A 223 15.97 -12.49 7.02
CA GLY A 223 14.55 -12.34 7.33
C GLY A 223 13.70 -12.19 6.08
N ALA A 224 12.40 -12.16 6.26
CA ALA A 224 11.43 -11.83 5.23
C ALA A 224 10.50 -10.71 5.70
N SER A 225 10.09 -9.84 4.80
CA SER A 225 9.02 -8.89 5.05
C SER A 225 7.75 -9.37 4.36
N LEU A 226 6.73 -9.73 5.14
CA LEU A 226 5.41 -10.10 4.64
C LEU A 226 4.71 -8.83 4.14
N LEU A 227 4.24 -8.86 2.90
CA LEU A 227 3.64 -7.69 2.25
C LEU A 227 2.16 -7.90 1.95
N ALA A 228 1.78 -9.09 1.47
CA ALA A 228 0.39 -9.42 1.21
C ALA A 228 0.15 -10.93 1.36
N ILE A 229 -1.09 -11.27 1.65
CA ILE A 229 -1.53 -12.65 1.77
C ILE A 229 -2.99 -12.74 1.29
N TYR A 230 -3.27 -13.74 0.46
CA TYR A 230 -4.59 -13.98 -0.10
C TYR A 230 -4.88 -15.48 -0.08
N SER A 231 -5.89 -15.87 0.66
CA SER A 231 -6.40 -17.24 0.77
C SER A 231 -7.69 -17.23 1.57
N GLU A 232 -8.51 -18.24 1.40
CA GLU A 232 -9.65 -18.52 2.29
C GLU A 232 -9.20 -19.15 3.61
N ASP A 233 -8.08 -19.88 3.63
CA ASP A 233 -7.45 -20.43 4.84
C ASP A 233 -6.11 -19.76 5.11
N LEU A 234 -6.17 -18.57 5.71
CA LEU A 234 -5.00 -17.76 6.05
C LEU A 234 -4.10 -18.44 7.08
N GLU A 235 -4.66 -19.20 7.99
CA GLU A 235 -3.92 -19.83 9.09
C GLU A 235 -3.02 -20.97 8.57
N THR A 236 -3.58 -21.87 7.78
CA THR A 236 -2.82 -22.93 7.11
C THR A 236 -1.78 -22.37 6.16
N LEU A 237 -2.15 -21.35 5.37
CA LEU A 237 -1.21 -20.72 4.44
C LEU A 237 -0.02 -20.08 5.15
N LEU A 238 -0.24 -19.33 6.24
CA LEU A 238 0.83 -18.70 7.02
C LEU A 238 1.74 -19.72 7.71
N ARG A 239 1.17 -20.78 8.29
CA ARG A 239 1.92 -21.86 8.92
C ARG A 239 2.84 -22.53 7.91
N ASN A 240 2.30 -22.92 6.77
CA ASN A 240 3.07 -23.60 5.71
C ASN A 240 4.12 -22.65 5.11
N TRP A 241 3.78 -21.38 4.87
CA TRP A 241 4.75 -20.40 4.43
C TRP A 241 5.91 -20.23 5.41
N ALA A 242 5.62 -20.09 6.70
CA ALA A 242 6.65 -19.96 7.74
C ALA A 242 7.59 -21.18 7.78
N TYR A 243 7.03 -22.40 7.63
CA TYR A 243 7.81 -23.62 7.51
C TYR A 243 8.76 -23.56 6.29
N ASN A 244 8.23 -23.26 5.10
CA ASN A 244 9.00 -23.29 3.85
C ASN A 244 10.10 -22.23 3.81
N ILE A 245 9.83 -20.97 4.24
CA ILE A 245 10.87 -19.93 4.24
C ILE A 245 11.95 -20.20 5.29
N ARG A 246 11.61 -20.82 6.41
CA ARG A 246 12.59 -21.24 7.42
C ARG A 246 13.61 -22.23 6.83
N LEU A 247 13.19 -23.14 6.00
CA LEU A 247 14.08 -24.09 5.29
C LEU A 247 15.09 -23.37 4.37
N THR A 248 14.77 -22.15 3.90
CA THR A 248 15.72 -21.32 3.14
C THR A 248 16.67 -20.50 4.01
N GLY A 249 16.67 -20.71 5.32
CA GLY A 249 17.54 -20.01 6.27
C GLY A 249 16.95 -18.73 6.85
N VAL A 250 15.71 -18.35 6.51
CA VAL A 250 15.01 -17.22 7.13
C VAL A 250 14.77 -17.49 8.61
N ARG A 251 15.10 -16.53 9.48
CA ARG A 251 14.97 -16.63 10.92
C ARG A 251 13.85 -15.79 11.51
N PHE A 252 13.48 -14.69 10.83
CA PHE A 252 12.42 -13.81 11.28
C PHE A 252 11.58 -13.30 10.13
N VAL A 253 10.35 -12.93 10.43
CA VAL A 253 9.43 -12.23 9.55
C VAL A 253 9.12 -10.86 10.15
N HIS A 254 9.21 -9.83 9.34
CA HIS A 254 8.70 -8.50 9.64
C HIS A 254 7.37 -8.30 8.92
N VAL A 255 6.39 -7.78 9.63
CA VAL A 255 5.09 -7.43 9.04
C VAL A 255 4.61 -6.08 9.56
N LEU A 256 4.02 -5.31 8.69
CA LEU A 256 3.36 -4.04 9.01
C LEU A 256 1.87 -4.21 8.79
N THR A 257 1.05 -3.99 9.83
CA THR A 257 -0.41 -4.13 9.77
C THR A 257 -1.10 -2.96 10.45
N SER A 258 -2.40 -2.79 10.20
CA SER A 258 -3.24 -1.99 11.09
C SER A 258 -3.27 -2.61 12.51
N PRO A 259 -3.43 -1.79 13.57
CA PRO A 259 -3.37 -2.30 14.95
C PRO A 259 -4.40 -3.39 15.26
N ALA A 260 -5.58 -3.30 14.65
CA ALA A 260 -6.68 -4.24 14.89
C ALA A 260 -6.78 -5.34 13.82
N SER A 261 -5.83 -5.43 12.87
CA SER A 261 -5.88 -6.47 11.83
C SER A 261 -6.02 -7.88 12.43
N PRO A 262 -7.02 -8.66 12.00
CA PRO A 262 -7.23 -10.03 12.48
C PRO A 262 -6.05 -10.96 12.14
N LEU A 263 -5.28 -10.64 11.10
CA LEU A 263 -4.08 -11.36 10.71
C LEU A 263 -3.07 -11.50 11.85
N ARG A 264 -3.04 -10.55 12.78
CA ARG A 264 -2.12 -10.58 13.94
C ARG A 264 -2.36 -11.78 14.86
N ASN A 265 -3.58 -12.29 14.91
CA ASN A 265 -3.90 -13.48 15.73
C ASN A 265 -3.21 -14.73 15.18
N SER A 266 -3.03 -14.81 13.86
CA SER A 266 -2.38 -15.95 13.20
C SER A 266 -0.85 -15.94 13.31
N PHE A 267 -0.23 -14.83 13.74
CA PHE A 267 1.24 -14.75 13.86
C PHE A 267 1.83 -15.69 14.89
N ARG A 268 1.08 -16.01 15.99
CA ARG A 268 1.50 -16.98 17.00
C ARG A 268 1.74 -18.38 16.43
N ASN A 269 1.07 -18.72 15.32
CA ASN A 269 1.21 -19.99 14.63
C ASN A 269 2.51 -20.08 13.82
N MET A 270 3.23 -18.96 13.64
CA MET A 270 4.51 -18.90 12.95
C MET A 270 5.69 -18.93 13.90
N GLY A 271 5.50 -18.48 15.15
CA GLY A 271 6.55 -18.38 16.15
C GLY A 271 6.30 -17.31 17.21
N THR A 272 7.37 -16.86 17.85
CA THR A 272 7.27 -15.80 18.87
C THR A 272 7.19 -14.42 18.21
N SER A 273 6.09 -13.70 18.46
CA SER A 273 5.85 -12.38 17.89
C SER A 273 6.02 -11.26 18.92
N VAL A 274 6.64 -10.16 18.50
CA VAL A 274 6.82 -8.95 19.30
C VAL A 274 6.41 -7.73 18.47
N SER A 275 5.46 -6.95 18.99
CA SER A 275 5.11 -5.66 18.40
C SER A 275 6.16 -4.62 18.77
N LEU A 276 6.70 -3.95 17.75
CA LEU A 276 7.72 -2.93 17.95
C LEU A 276 7.04 -1.58 18.26
N SER A 277 7.26 -1.06 19.44
CA SER A 277 6.74 0.26 19.87
C SER A 277 7.37 1.41 19.09
N TYR A 278 8.61 1.23 18.64
CA TYR A 278 9.38 2.22 17.90
C TYR A 278 9.64 1.77 16.46
N SER A 279 9.37 2.66 15.50
CA SER A 279 9.78 2.54 14.11
C SER A 279 10.47 3.84 13.70
N ARG A 280 11.64 3.74 13.06
CA ARG A 280 12.36 4.91 12.50
C ARG A 280 11.57 5.59 11.38
N SER A 281 10.73 4.84 10.69
CA SER A 281 9.90 5.33 9.59
C SER A 281 8.45 4.85 9.76
N PRO A 282 7.71 5.44 10.72
CA PRO A 282 6.33 5.03 10.96
C PRO A 282 5.43 5.43 9.77
N TYR A 283 4.47 4.58 9.46
CA TYR A 283 3.37 4.89 8.56
C TYR A 283 2.09 5.09 9.36
N TYR A 284 1.29 6.03 8.89
CA TYR A 284 0.00 6.39 9.46
C TYR A 284 -1.08 6.20 8.41
N LEU A 285 -2.18 5.59 8.79
CA LEU A 285 -3.39 5.59 7.98
C LEU A 285 -4.04 6.96 8.10
N ILE A 286 -4.42 7.53 6.96
CA ILE A 286 -5.08 8.82 6.87
C ILE A 286 -6.37 8.69 6.07
N SER A 287 -7.39 9.44 6.43
CA SER A 287 -8.68 9.48 5.73
C SER A 287 -9.22 10.90 5.64
N ARG A 288 -9.98 11.18 4.57
CA ARG A 288 -10.63 12.46 4.34
C ARG A 288 -12.05 12.25 3.81
N LYS A 289 -13.01 13.03 4.29
CA LYS A 289 -14.35 13.09 3.70
C LYS A 289 -14.30 13.85 2.38
N LEU A 290 -14.88 13.27 1.32
CA LEU A 290 -15.13 13.96 0.05
C LEU A 290 -16.61 14.27 -0.11
N ARG A 291 -17.48 13.51 0.57
CA ARG A 291 -18.94 13.68 0.54
C ARG A 291 -19.50 13.68 1.95
N TYR A 292 -20.66 14.26 2.15
CA TYR A 292 -21.34 14.31 3.46
C TYR A 292 -21.79 12.92 3.94
N ASP A 293 -22.12 12.00 3.01
CA ASP A 293 -22.56 10.64 3.26
C ASP A 293 -21.42 9.63 3.41
N THR A 294 -20.17 10.10 3.55
CA THR A 294 -19.01 9.24 3.78
C THR A 294 -19.18 8.42 5.07
N PRO A 295 -19.12 7.08 5.01
CA PRO A 295 -19.30 6.23 6.19
C PRO A 295 -18.29 6.51 7.29
N SER A 296 -18.74 6.66 8.53
CA SER A 296 -17.87 6.95 9.68
C SER A 296 -16.86 5.85 9.98
N ILE A 297 -17.14 4.61 9.59
CA ILE A 297 -16.21 3.46 9.72
C ILE A 297 -14.86 3.72 9.04
N LEU A 298 -14.80 4.55 7.98
CA LEU A 298 -13.56 4.92 7.30
C LEU A 298 -12.65 5.81 8.16
N PHE A 299 -13.13 6.30 9.29
CA PHE A 299 -12.42 7.14 10.25
C PHE A 299 -12.09 6.40 11.56
N ASP A 300 -12.41 5.11 11.64
CA ASP A 300 -12.08 4.27 12.79
C ASP A 300 -10.95 3.30 12.44
N LEU A 301 -9.72 3.60 12.92
CA LEU A 301 -8.54 2.75 12.69
C LEU A 301 -8.74 1.29 13.15
N ALA A 302 -9.59 1.07 14.18
CA ALA A 302 -9.89 -0.27 14.70
C ALA A 302 -10.70 -1.12 13.71
N ARG A 303 -11.25 -0.51 12.68
CA ARG A 303 -12.02 -1.20 11.63
C ARG A 303 -11.23 -1.48 10.35
N TRP A 304 -9.96 -1.07 10.27
CA TRP A 304 -9.15 -1.31 9.10
C TRP A 304 -8.31 -2.58 9.22
N ASP A 305 -8.38 -3.41 8.19
CA ASP A 305 -7.46 -4.53 7.99
C ASP A 305 -6.54 -4.23 6.81
N CYS A 306 -5.40 -3.67 7.13
CA CYS A 306 -4.36 -3.28 6.16
C CYS A 306 -3.05 -3.99 6.48
N ILE A 307 -2.31 -4.31 5.44
CA ILE A 307 -0.97 -4.91 5.51
C ILE A 307 0.06 -4.05 4.74
N GLY A 308 1.34 -4.25 5.00
CA GLY A 308 2.43 -3.48 4.39
C GLY A 308 2.40 -3.41 2.86
N GLY A 309 1.81 -4.41 2.21
CA GLY A 309 1.57 -4.39 0.78
C GLY A 309 0.53 -3.36 0.31
N ASP A 310 -0.34 -2.87 1.14
CA ASP A 310 -1.31 -1.83 0.78
C ASP A 310 -0.64 -0.44 0.68
N ILE A 311 0.54 -0.29 1.26
CA ILE A 311 1.38 0.91 1.18
C ILE A 311 2.20 0.84 -0.12
N LEU A 312 2.03 1.79 -1.00
CA LEU A 312 2.74 1.89 -2.30
C LEU A 312 4.18 2.41 -2.15
#